data_3c42eb24fcf154f9dac3bbe221b332e1
#
_entry.id   3c42eb24fcf154f9dac3bbe221b332e1
#
_cell.length_a   1.000
_cell.length_b   1.000
_cell.length_c   1.000
_cell.angle_alpha   90.00
_cell.angle_beta   90.00
_cell.angle_gamma   90.00
#
_symmetry.space_group_name_H-M   'P 1'
#
loop_
_entity.id
_entity.type
_entity.pdbx_description
1 polymer ?
#
loop_
_entity_poly.entity_id
_entity_poly.type
_entity_poly.pdbx_seq_one_letter_code
_entity_poly.pdbx_strand_id
1 'polypeptide(L)'
;MTVTLLETHRVEKPWGRHDLWPGFADPPADGEPIGEVWYKMPGDDTPDLLVKYLFTSEKLSVQVHPDDDQAHARGLPRGKDECWLVLDAEPESTIAIGTHEVVDAETLRAAALDGSIEQLLDWKPVKAGDFFYAASGTVHAIGAGITLIEIQQNSETTYRLYDYGRPRELHLDDGVAVSDARPFVAPPAPGKVSEGRVLLVEGPKFTVERWSGGTREVTMPYDTTGWLVPVTGSGTFGDVAFKPGDCLTVTSSARLTASDDADLLFAYPLGHRIETAP
;
A
#
# COMPACT_ATOMS: atom_id res chain seq x y z
N MET A 1 -10.30 22.92 -4.80
CA MET A 1 -10.07 23.04 -3.34
C MET A 1 -8.65 22.61 -3.08
N THR A 2 -7.95 23.21 -2.13
CA THR A 2 -6.56 22.85 -1.81
C THR A 2 -6.46 21.51 -1.09
N VAL A 3 -7.44 21.20 -0.23
CA VAL A 3 -7.55 19.93 0.51
C VAL A 3 -8.89 19.29 0.19
N THR A 4 -8.88 17.99 -0.07
CA THR A 4 -10.08 17.22 -0.41
C THR A 4 -10.12 15.94 0.42
N LEU A 5 -11.25 15.67 1.08
CA LEU A 5 -11.53 14.37 1.69
C LEU A 5 -11.94 13.39 0.59
N LEU A 6 -11.26 12.26 0.52
CA LEU A 6 -11.52 11.24 -0.50
C LEU A 6 -12.73 10.38 -0.14
N GLU A 7 -13.40 9.86 -1.16
CA GLU A 7 -14.51 8.93 -1.01
C GLU A 7 -13.99 7.50 -0.87
N THR A 8 -14.64 6.72 0.00
CA THR A 8 -14.31 5.30 0.18
C THR A 8 -15.12 4.43 -0.78
N HIS A 9 -14.44 3.44 -1.37
CA HIS A 9 -15.07 2.39 -2.16
C HIS A 9 -14.71 1.03 -1.56
N ARG A 10 -15.72 0.28 -1.11
CA ARG A 10 -15.54 -1.06 -0.52
C ARG A 10 -15.47 -2.11 -1.62
N VAL A 11 -14.54 -3.05 -1.48
CA VAL A 11 -14.32 -4.14 -2.43
C VAL A 11 -14.46 -5.46 -1.68
N GLU A 12 -15.47 -6.21 -2.06
CA GLU A 12 -15.73 -7.56 -1.57
C GLU A 12 -14.67 -8.51 -2.10
N LYS A 13 -14.11 -9.34 -1.23
CA LYS A 13 -13.12 -10.35 -1.57
C LYS A 13 -13.36 -11.61 -0.75
N PRO A 14 -13.16 -12.83 -1.32
CA PRO A 14 -13.34 -14.07 -0.57
C PRO A 14 -12.41 -14.23 0.63
N TRP A 15 -11.30 -13.48 0.64
CA TRP A 15 -10.33 -13.40 1.73
C TRP A 15 -10.53 -12.18 2.64
N GLY A 16 -11.66 -11.47 2.49
CA GLY A 16 -12.01 -10.30 3.30
C GLY A 16 -12.45 -10.64 4.71
N ARG A 17 -12.80 -9.62 5.49
CA ARG A 17 -13.27 -9.73 6.88
C ARG A 17 -14.63 -9.08 7.07
N HIS A 18 -15.33 -9.47 8.16
CA HIS A 18 -16.56 -8.84 8.61
C HIS A 18 -16.33 -7.86 9.78
N ASP A 19 -15.16 -7.92 10.42
CA ASP A 19 -14.67 -6.99 11.43
C ASP A 19 -13.58 -6.11 10.80
N LEU A 20 -13.86 -4.82 10.69
CA LEU A 20 -12.95 -3.89 10.03
C LEU A 20 -12.22 -3.03 11.07
N TRP A 21 -11.13 -2.40 10.63
CA TRP A 21 -10.34 -1.48 11.44
C TRP A 21 -11.20 -0.30 11.94
N PRO A 22 -10.96 0.21 13.16
CA PRO A 22 -11.65 1.39 13.67
C PRO A 22 -11.61 2.55 12.67
N GLY A 23 -12.78 3.16 12.45
CA GLY A 23 -13.00 4.17 11.41
C GLY A 23 -13.90 3.67 10.26
N PHE A 24 -14.03 2.35 10.12
CA PHE A 24 -14.95 1.74 9.18
C PHE A 24 -16.09 1.04 9.91
N ALA A 25 -17.31 1.19 9.41
CA ALA A 25 -18.43 0.37 9.87
C ALA A 25 -18.27 -1.06 9.29
N ASP A 26 -18.54 -2.06 10.12
CA ASP A 26 -18.54 -3.44 9.67
C ASP A 26 -19.62 -3.68 8.59
N PRO A 27 -19.42 -4.59 7.62
CA PRO A 27 -20.46 -5.02 6.72
C PRO A 27 -21.56 -5.78 7.50
N PRO A 28 -22.80 -5.89 6.95
CA PRO A 28 -23.83 -6.75 7.52
C PRO A 28 -23.31 -8.17 7.69
N ALA A 29 -23.72 -8.85 8.77
CA ALA A 29 -23.26 -10.22 9.06
C ALA A 29 -23.64 -11.26 7.99
N ASP A 30 -24.68 -10.97 7.21
CA ASP A 30 -25.14 -11.77 6.06
C ASP A 30 -24.64 -11.23 4.70
N GLY A 31 -23.82 -10.16 4.71
CA GLY A 31 -23.18 -9.59 3.53
C GLY A 31 -21.89 -10.32 3.15
N GLU A 32 -21.31 -9.93 2.03
CA GLU A 32 -19.99 -10.43 1.61
C GLU A 32 -18.88 -9.76 2.45
N PRO A 33 -17.79 -10.49 2.73
CA PRO A 33 -16.66 -9.94 3.48
C PRO A 33 -15.94 -8.87 2.66
N ILE A 34 -15.50 -7.80 3.34
CA ILE A 34 -14.75 -6.70 2.73
C ILE A 34 -13.26 -7.01 2.81
N GLY A 35 -12.61 -7.12 1.67
CA GLY A 35 -11.16 -7.31 1.60
C GLY A 35 -10.40 -6.00 1.50
N GLU A 36 -10.96 -5.02 0.81
CA GLU A 36 -10.28 -3.75 0.57
C GLU A 36 -11.24 -2.57 0.72
N VAL A 37 -10.70 -1.44 1.18
CA VAL A 37 -11.36 -0.12 1.11
C VAL A 37 -10.43 0.81 0.36
N TRP A 38 -10.85 1.26 -0.82
CA TRP A 38 -10.08 2.15 -1.69
C TRP A 38 -10.51 3.59 -1.49
N TYR A 39 -9.56 4.51 -1.57
CA TYR A 39 -9.84 5.94 -1.57
C TYR A 39 -9.78 6.49 -2.98
N LYS A 40 -10.92 7.01 -3.45
CA LYS A 40 -11.08 7.57 -4.80
C LYS A 40 -11.13 9.08 -4.77
N MET A 41 -10.41 9.71 -5.69
CA MET A 41 -10.44 11.15 -5.87
C MET A 41 -11.70 11.54 -6.66
N PRO A 42 -12.55 12.43 -6.13
CA PRO A 42 -13.75 12.86 -6.85
C PRO A 42 -13.40 13.52 -8.19
N GLY A 43 -13.93 12.98 -9.28
CA GLY A 43 -13.80 13.55 -10.62
C GLY A 43 -12.43 13.41 -11.29
N ASP A 44 -11.50 12.68 -10.67
CA ASP A 44 -10.20 12.33 -11.25
C ASP A 44 -10.02 10.81 -11.21
N ASP A 45 -10.00 10.20 -12.40
CA ASP A 45 -9.87 8.75 -12.55
C ASP A 45 -8.39 8.31 -12.63
N THR A 46 -7.44 9.25 -12.63
CA THR A 46 -6.02 8.96 -12.86
C THR A 46 -5.04 9.64 -11.90
N PRO A 47 -5.33 9.76 -10.59
CA PRO A 47 -4.36 10.29 -9.64
C PRO A 47 -3.10 9.44 -9.64
N ASP A 48 -1.96 10.00 -9.19
CA ASP A 48 -0.69 9.29 -9.22
C ASP A 48 -0.64 8.09 -8.27
N LEU A 49 -1.22 8.25 -7.09
CA LEU A 49 -1.25 7.22 -6.07
C LEU A 49 -2.67 6.76 -5.76
N LEU A 50 -2.78 5.51 -5.34
CA LEU A 50 -3.98 4.91 -4.77
C LEU A 50 -3.67 4.46 -3.34
N VAL A 51 -4.52 4.86 -2.41
CA VAL A 51 -4.48 4.42 -1.01
C VAL A 51 -5.60 3.43 -0.78
N LYS A 52 -5.28 2.36 -0.05
CA LYS A 52 -6.24 1.32 0.35
C LYS A 52 -6.00 0.89 1.78
N TYR A 53 -7.06 0.41 2.42
CA TYR A 53 -6.96 -0.51 3.56
C TYR A 53 -7.25 -1.93 3.09
N LEU A 54 -6.46 -2.89 3.59
CA LEU A 54 -6.67 -4.32 3.35
C LEU A 54 -6.98 -5.02 4.67
N PHE A 55 -7.94 -5.95 4.59
CA PHE A 55 -8.42 -6.75 5.74
C PHE A 55 -8.40 -8.22 5.33
N THR A 56 -7.47 -9.02 5.86
CA THR A 56 -7.26 -10.38 5.37
C THR A 56 -7.71 -11.42 6.38
N SER A 57 -8.63 -12.32 6.00
CA SER A 57 -8.95 -13.55 6.73
C SER A 57 -8.24 -14.78 6.16
N GLU A 58 -7.79 -14.69 4.90
CA GLU A 58 -7.01 -15.71 4.21
C GLU A 58 -5.82 -15.09 3.48
N LYS A 59 -4.88 -15.91 3.03
CA LYS A 59 -3.74 -15.45 2.20
C LYS A 59 -4.24 -14.84 0.88
N LEU A 60 -3.70 -13.70 0.50
CA LEU A 60 -3.80 -13.19 -0.87
C LEU A 60 -2.97 -14.06 -1.81
N SER A 61 -3.29 -14.02 -3.10
CA SER A 61 -2.51 -14.73 -4.12
C SER A 61 -1.03 -14.36 -4.06
N VAL A 62 -0.16 -15.28 -4.42
CA VAL A 62 1.22 -14.94 -4.80
C VAL A 62 1.16 -14.16 -6.10
N GLN A 63 1.73 -12.98 -6.11
CA GLN A 63 1.59 -12.01 -7.20
C GLN A 63 2.85 -11.19 -7.42
N VAL A 64 2.86 -10.51 -8.55
CA VAL A 64 3.90 -9.58 -8.96
C VAL A 64 3.30 -8.46 -9.81
N HIS A 65 3.95 -7.31 -9.84
CA HIS A 65 3.54 -6.15 -10.61
C HIS A 65 4.63 -5.72 -11.60
N PRO A 66 4.28 -5.23 -12.79
CA PRO A 66 5.24 -4.68 -13.74
C PRO A 66 5.80 -3.34 -13.25
N ASP A 67 7.00 -2.97 -13.69
CA ASP A 67 7.47 -1.59 -13.65
C ASP A 67 6.83 -0.74 -14.75
N ASP A 68 7.14 0.57 -14.80
CA ASP A 68 6.55 1.48 -15.79
C ASP A 68 6.90 1.10 -17.22
N ASP A 69 8.15 0.71 -17.50
CA ASP A 69 8.59 0.33 -18.84
C ASP A 69 7.91 -0.97 -19.30
N GLN A 70 7.81 -1.95 -18.42
CA GLN A 70 7.11 -3.21 -18.66
C GLN A 70 5.60 -3.00 -18.84
N ALA A 71 5.01 -2.07 -18.08
CA ALA A 71 3.60 -1.68 -18.18
C ALA A 71 3.33 -0.99 -19.52
N HIS A 72 4.13 0.03 -19.88
CA HIS A 72 4.00 0.75 -21.15
C HIS A 72 4.17 -0.19 -22.36
N ALA A 73 5.11 -1.13 -22.30
CA ALA A 73 5.29 -2.13 -23.36
C ALA A 73 4.05 -3.04 -23.56
N ARG A 74 3.15 -3.10 -22.56
CA ARG A 74 1.87 -3.83 -22.58
C ARG A 74 0.64 -2.94 -22.79
N GLY A 75 0.86 -1.64 -23.09
CA GLY A 75 -0.23 -0.67 -23.28
C GLY A 75 -0.92 -0.23 -21.99
N LEU A 76 -0.30 -0.48 -20.83
CA LEU A 76 -0.79 -0.04 -19.53
C LEU A 76 -0.23 1.35 -19.17
N PRO A 77 -0.92 2.16 -18.38
CA PRO A 77 -0.51 3.54 -18.13
C PRO A 77 0.71 3.68 -17.23
N ARG A 78 0.91 2.75 -16.29
CA ARG A 78 2.02 2.76 -15.32
C ARG A 78 2.21 1.39 -14.67
N GLY A 79 3.37 1.22 -14.04
CA GLY A 79 3.70 0.09 -13.19
C GLY A 79 3.03 0.16 -11.83
N LYS A 80 3.46 -0.69 -10.89
CA LYS A 80 2.89 -0.72 -9.56
C LYS A 80 3.96 -1.01 -8.50
N ASP A 81 4.69 0.04 -8.11
CA ASP A 81 5.40 0.04 -6.84
C ASP A 81 4.37 0.23 -5.72
N GLU A 82 4.56 -0.43 -4.60
CA GLU A 82 3.65 -0.34 -3.46
C GLU A 82 4.37 -0.44 -2.11
N CYS A 83 3.74 0.05 -1.07
CA CYS A 83 4.21 -0.13 0.30
C CYS A 83 3.06 -0.45 1.24
N TRP A 84 3.38 -1.09 2.35
CA TRP A 84 2.42 -1.51 3.37
C TRP A 84 2.86 -1.06 4.75
N LEU A 85 1.93 -0.44 5.48
CA LEU A 85 2.04 -0.26 6.93
C LEU A 85 1.07 -1.24 7.61
N VAL A 86 1.59 -2.18 8.37
CA VAL A 86 0.79 -3.11 9.17
C VAL A 86 0.17 -2.36 10.34
N LEU A 87 -1.17 -2.36 10.44
CA LEU A 87 -1.91 -1.74 11.52
C LEU A 87 -2.21 -2.73 12.65
N ASP A 88 -2.53 -3.95 12.25
CA ASP A 88 -2.82 -5.07 13.16
C ASP A 88 -2.45 -6.39 12.50
N ALA A 89 -2.02 -7.35 13.30
CA ALA A 89 -1.70 -8.69 12.84
C ALA A 89 -2.01 -9.72 13.94
N GLU A 90 -2.71 -10.78 13.56
CA GLU A 90 -2.93 -11.92 14.43
C GLU A 90 -1.60 -12.64 14.74
N PRO A 91 -1.49 -13.39 15.83
CA PRO A 91 -0.35 -14.28 16.05
C PRO A 91 -0.12 -15.17 14.83
N GLU A 92 1.14 -15.39 14.45
CA GLU A 92 1.55 -16.20 13.29
C GLU A 92 1.25 -15.59 11.91
N SER A 93 0.70 -14.37 11.83
CA SER A 93 0.53 -13.67 10.55
C SER A 93 1.87 -13.38 9.89
N THR A 94 1.93 -13.57 8.58
CA THR A 94 3.16 -13.39 7.80
C THR A 94 2.90 -12.67 6.49
N ILE A 95 3.91 -11.97 5.99
CA ILE A 95 3.95 -11.44 4.63
C ILE A 95 5.11 -12.10 3.91
N ALA A 96 4.88 -12.66 2.72
CA ALA A 96 5.94 -13.10 1.84
C ALA A 96 6.42 -11.91 0.99
N ILE A 97 7.70 -11.65 0.96
CA ILE A 97 8.30 -10.61 0.12
C ILE A 97 9.68 -11.04 -0.36
N GLY A 98 9.81 -11.20 -1.68
CA GLY A 98 10.98 -11.81 -2.31
C GLY A 98 11.05 -13.33 -2.11
N THR A 99 12.12 -13.92 -2.57
CA THR A 99 12.44 -15.36 -2.46
C THR A 99 13.64 -15.58 -1.55
N HIS A 100 13.83 -16.80 -1.04
CA HIS A 100 14.99 -17.13 -0.18
C HIS A 100 16.32 -17.01 -0.93
N GLU A 101 16.32 -17.28 -2.23
CA GLU A 101 17.46 -17.21 -3.14
C GLU A 101 17.04 -16.70 -4.52
N VAL A 102 17.99 -16.45 -5.40
CA VAL A 102 17.68 -16.07 -6.79
C VAL A 102 17.07 -17.26 -7.52
N VAL A 103 15.89 -17.06 -8.09
CA VAL A 103 15.13 -18.10 -8.81
C VAL A 103 14.98 -17.67 -10.26
N ASP A 104 15.33 -18.56 -11.19
CA ASP A 104 15.15 -18.31 -12.62
C ASP A 104 13.68 -18.45 -13.06
N ALA A 105 13.37 -17.94 -14.25
CA ALA A 105 12.02 -17.89 -14.79
C ALA A 105 11.38 -19.28 -14.98
N GLU A 106 12.18 -20.29 -15.36
CA GLU A 106 11.70 -21.66 -15.57
C GLU A 106 11.32 -22.30 -14.23
N THR A 107 12.17 -22.18 -13.25
CA THR A 107 11.94 -22.67 -11.87
C THR A 107 10.75 -21.94 -11.22
N LEU A 108 10.66 -20.61 -11.36
CA LEU A 108 9.53 -19.84 -10.83
C LEU A 108 8.21 -20.28 -11.45
N ARG A 109 8.17 -20.49 -12.77
CA ARG A 109 6.99 -20.99 -13.50
C ARG A 109 6.57 -22.38 -13.03
N ALA A 110 7.52 -23.30 -12.92
CA ALA A 110 7.25 -24.67 -12.47
C ALA A 110 6.67 -24.67 -11.06
N ALA A 111 7.28 -23.91 -10.16
CA ALA A 111 6.84 -23.78 -8.78
C ALA A 111 5.44 -23.11 -8.64
N ALA A 112 5.12 -22.16 -9.51
CA ALA A 112 3.80 -21.54 -9.58
C ALA A 112 2.72 -22.55 -10.02
N LEU A 113 3.05 -23.45 -10.93
CA LEU A 113 2.12 -24.46 -11.44
C LEU A 113 1.83 -25.58 -10.44
N ASP A 114 2.85 -26.05 -9.71
CA ASP A 114 2.68 -27.15 -8.75
C ASP A 114 2.43 -26.71 -7.31
N GLY A 115 2.48 -25.39 -7.03
CA GLY A 115 2.22 -24.78 -5.73
C GLY A 115 3.46 -24.74 -4.83
N SER A 116 4.60 -25.28 -5.22
CA SER A 116 5.85 -25.22 -4.44
C SER A 116 6.43 -23.80 -4.33
N ILE A 117 5.87 -22.84 -5.08
CA ILE A 117 6.22 -21.42 -4.98
C ILE A 117 6.12 -20.89 -3.54
N GLU A 118 5.20 -21.40 -2.73
CA GLU A 118 5.09 -21.05 -1.31
C GLU A 118 6.38 -21.33 -0.52
N GLN A 119 7.15 -22.34 -0.93
CA GLN A 119 8.42 -22.72 -0.30
C GLN A 119 9.60 -21.91 -0.82
N LEU A 120 9.46 -21.28 -1.98
CA LEU A 120 10.48 -20.38 -2.52
C LEU A 120 10.42 -19.00 -1.87
N LEU A 121 9.24 -18.58 -1.40
CA LEU A 121 9.01 -17.25 -0.85
C LEU A 121 9.56 -17.10 0.57
N ASP A 122 10.13 -15.92 0.83
CA ASP A 122 10.59 -15.53 2.16
C ASP A 122 9.43 -14.96 3.00
N TRP A 123 8.78 -15.83 3.76
CA TRP A 123 7.67 -15.48 4.66
C TRP A 123 8.21 -14.89 5.96
N LYS A 124 7.91 -13.62 6.19
CA LYS A 124 8.32 -12.85 7.37
C LYS A 124 7.16 -12.72 8.36
N PRO A 125 7.34 -13.07 9.64
CA PRO A 125 6.36 -12.75 10.67
C PRO A 125 6.20 -11.24 10.77
N VAL A 126 4.96 -10.78 10.98
CA VAL A 126 4.63 -9.36 11.02
C VAL A 126 3.85 -8.97 12.25
N LYS A 127 3.96 -7.70 12.63
CA LYS A 127 3.23 -7.08 13.74
C LYS A 127 2.86 -5.64 13.41
N ALA A 128 1.97 -5.07 14.19
CA ALA A 128 1.61 -3.66 14.08
C ALA A 128 2.85 -2.74 14.07
N GLY A 129 2.88 -1.81 13.14
CA GLY A 129 3.97 -0.85 12.92
C GLY A 129 5.04 -1.31 11.94
N ASP A 130 5.07 -2.57 11.51
CA ASP A 130 5.98 -3.02 10.47
C ASP A 130 5.66 -2.34 9.13
N PHE A 131 6.71 -1.95 8.41
CA PHE A 131 6.61 -1.26 7.13
C PHE A 131 7.42 -1.98 6.06
N PHE A 132 6.83 -2.17 4.89
CA PHE A 132 7.46 -2.81 3.73
C PHE A 132 7.29 -1.92 2.50
N TYR A 133 8.30 -1.89 1.63
CA TYR A 133 8.22 -1.33 0.29
C TYR A 133 8.50 -2.44 -0.71
N ALA A 134 7.51 -2.77 -1.50
CA ALA A 134 7.59 -3.74 -2.58
C ALA A 134 7.76 -2.99 -3.91
N ALA A 135 8.97 -2.89 -4.39
CA ALA A 135 9.23 -2.41 -5.74
C ALA A 135 8.60 -3.36 -6.77
N SER A 136 8.18 -2.81 -7.90
CA SER A 136 7.75 -3.58 -9.07
C SER A 136 8.72 -4.73 -9.36
N GLY A 137 8.23 -5.87 -9.82
CA GLY A 137 9.01 -7.08 -10.03
C GLY A 137 9.19 -7.95 -8.77
N THR A 138 8.99 -7.41 -7.56
CA THR A 138 9.09 -8.21 -6.33
C THR A 138 7.93 -9.21 -6.24
N VAL A 139 8.24 -10.49 -6.19
CA VAL A 139 7.23 -11.54 -5.94
C VAL A 139 6.83 -11.51 -4.48
N HIS A 140 5.52 -11.42 -4.20
CA HIS A 140 5.03 -11.24 -2.83
C HIS A 140 3.64 -11.87 -2.60
N ALA A 141 3.27 -12.01 -1.34
CA ALA A 141 1.93 -12.38 -0.89
C ALA A 141 1.66 -11.86 0.52
N ILE A 142 0.45 -11.38 0.77
CA ILE A 142 0.00 -10.97 2.10
C ILE A 142 -0.72 -12.16 2.74
N GLY A 143 -0.34 -12.51 3.97
CA GLY A 143 -0.92 -13.60 4.73
C GLY A 143 -2.28 -13.28 5.31
N ALA A 144 -2.86 -14.25 5.99
CA ALA A 144 -4.11 -14.11 6.73
C ALA A 144 -3.91 -13.33 8.04
N GLY A 145 -5.01 -12.78 8.57
CA GLY A 145 -5.02 -12.16 9.89
C GLY A 145 -4.37 -10.78 9.96
N ILE A 146 -4.27 -10.07 8.84
CA ILE A 146 -3.59 -8.78 8.75
C ILE A 146 -4.57 -7.67 8.39
N THR A 147 -4.44 -6.55 9.07
CA THR A 147 -5.00 -5.26 8.66
C THR A 147 -3.85 -4.33 8.33
N LEU A 148 -3.84 -3.76 7.13
CA LEU A 148 -2.76 -2.85 6.71
C LEU A 148 -3.27 -1.70 5.84
N ILE A 149 -2.48 -0.62 5.77
CA ILE A 149 -2.60 0.42 4.76
C ILE A 149 -1.66 0.09 3.62
N GLU A 150 -2.17 0.08 2.40
CA GLU A 150 -1.41 0.01 1.15
C GLU A 150 -1.42 1.36 0.46
N ILE A 151 -0.24 1.85 0.12
CA ILE A 151 -0.05 3.03 -0.75
C ILE A 151 0.72 2.55 -1.97
N GLN A 152 0.18 2.78 -3.15
CA GLN A 152 0.71 2.27 -4.41
C GLN A 152 0.65 3.30 -5.53
N GLN A 153 1.44 3.11 -6.59
CA GLN A 153 1.12 3.75 -7.86
C GLN A 153 -0.30 3.37 -8.26
N ASN A 154 -1.07 4.31 -8.80
CA ASN A 154 -2.46 4.06 -9.18
C ASN A 154 -2.56 3.14 -10.39
N SER A 155 -2.41 1.86 -10.15
CA SER A 155 -2.51 0.77 -11.13
C SER A 155 -3.24 -0.41 -10.48
N GLU A 156 -4.17 -1.01 -11.22
CA GLU A 156 -4.86 -2.24 -10.80
C GLU A 156 -4.19 -3.51 -11.34
N THR A 157 -3.08 -3.36 -12.08
CA THR A 157 -2.41 -4.48 -12.73
C THR A 157 -1.75 -5.39 -11.71
N THR A 158 -2.24 -6.61 -11.64
CA THR A 158 -1.71 -7.66 -10.78
C THR A 158 -1.57 -8.95 -11.59
N TYR A 159 -0.35 -9.45 -11.70
CA TYR A 159 -0.10 -10.76 -12.29
C TYR A 159 -0.05 -11.81 -11.19
N ARG A 160 -1.08 -12.65 -11.18
CA ARG A 160 -1.24 -13.73 -10.21
C ARG A 160 -0.43 -14.94 -10.67
N LEU A 161 0.54 -15.34 -9.82
CA LEU A 161 1.39 -16.52 -10.07
C LEU A 161 0.80 -17.78 -9.44
N TYR A 162 0.21 -17.68 -8.24
CA TYR A 162 -0.41 -18.81 -7.54
C TYR A 162 -1.55 -18.34 -6.64
N ASP A 163 -2.61 -19.16 -6.51
CA ASP A 163 -3.80 -18.77 -5.77
C ASP A 163 -4.38 -19.87 -4.89
N TYR A 164 -3.56 -20.76 -4.38
CA TYR A 164 -3.93 -21.81 -3.40
C TYR A 164 -5.10 -22.70 -3.88
N GLY A 165 -5.24 -22.91 -5.19
CA GLY A 165 -6.32 -23.70 -5.77
C GLY A 165 -7.67 -22.98 -5.92
N ARG A 166 -7.78 -21.70 -5.60
CA ARG A 166 -8.99 -20.91 -5.87
C ARG A 166 -9.20 -20.75 -7.38
N PRO A 167 -10.46 -20.74 -7.88
CA PRO A 167 -10.76 -20.74 -9.31
C PRO A 167 -10.60 -19.35 -9.94
N ARG A 168 -9.41 -18.72 -9.79
CA ARG A 168 -9.07 -17.45 -10.41
C ARG A 168 -7.97 -17.67 -11.44
N GLU A 169 -8.00 -16.88 -12.50
CA GLU A 169 -7.02 -16.95 -13.58
C GLU A 169 -5.60 -16.67 -13.05
N LEU A 170 -4.63 -17.46 -13.50
CA LEU A 170 -3.21 -17.23 -13.28
C LEU A 170 -2.62 -16.55 -14.51
N HIS A 171 -1.75 -15.59 -14.28
CA HIS A 171 -1.11 -14.77 -15.32
C HIS A 171 0.37 -15.16 -15.46
N LEU A 172 0.65 -16.45 -15.72
CA LEU A 172 2.01 -17.00 -15.62
C LEU A 172 2.98 -16.40 -16.64
N ASP A 173 2.54 -16.15 -17.87
CA ASP A 173 3.43 -15.62 -18.91
C ASP A 173 3.89 -14.21 -18.58
N ASP A 174 2.94 -13.31 -18.29
CA ASP A 174 3.26 -11.94 -17.91
C ASP A 174 3.90 -11.87 -16.53
N GLY A 175 3.38 -12.62 -15.55
CA GLY A 175 3.89 -12.60 -14.19
C GLY A 175 5.35 -13.05 -14.11
N VAL A 176 5.70 -14.18 -14.74
CA VAL A 176 7.10 -14.65 -14.79
C VAL A 176 7.99 -13.67 -15.55
N ALA A 177 7.49 -13.10 -16.67
CA ALA A 177 8.27 -12.15 -17.47
C ALA A 177 8.62 -10.84 -16.75
N VAL A 178 7.83 -10.42 -15.78
CA VAL A 178 8.08 -9.18 -15.01
C VAL A 178 8.69 -9.45 -13.64
N SER A 179 8.80 -10.71 -13.21
CA SER A 179 9.32 -11.08 -11.91
C SER A 179 10.83 -10.86 -11.78
N ASP A 180 11.22 -10.26 -10.67
CA ASP A 180 12.57 -10.27 -10.14
C ASP A 180 12.57 -11.15 -8.87
N ALA A 181 12.66 -12.48 -9.10
CA ALA A 181 12.56 -13.48 -8.04
C ALA A 181 13.92 -13.63 -7.33
N ARG A 182 14.18 -12.77 -6.36
CA ARG A 182 15.39 -12.72 -5.55
C ARG A 182 15.09 -12.38 -4.09
N PRO A 183 16.06 -12.55 -3.18
CA PRO A 183 15.90 -12.10 -1.80
C PRO A 183 15.54 -10.61 -1.70
N PHE A 184 14.56 -10.32 -0.86
CA PHE A 184 14.12 -8.95 -0.61
C PHE A 184 15.22 -8.14 0.08
N VAL A 185 15.49 -6.97 -0.47
CA VAL A 185 16.37 -5.98 0.14
C VAL A 185 15.50 -4.87 0.73
N ALA A 186 15.43 -4.80 2.05
CA ALA A 186 14.69 -3.76 2.73
C ALA A 186 15.26 -2.37 2.36
N PRO A 187 14.38 -1.36 2.18
CA PRO A 187 14.86 0.02 2.03
C PRO A 187 15.68 0.44 3.27
N PRO A 188 16.49 1.51 3.16
CA PRO A 188 17.19 2.04 4.32
C PRO A 188 16.25 2.25 5.50
N ALA A 189 16.76 2.03 6.72
CA ALA A 189 15.98 2.19 7.94
C ALA A 189 15.33 3.59 8.01
N PRO A 190 14.13 3.70 8.61
CA PRO A 190 13.46 4.98 8.79
C PRO A 190 14.39 6.04 9.39
N GLY A 191 14.35 7.23 8.83
CA GLY A 191 15.24 8.34 9.22
C GLY A 191 14.46 9.57 9.67
N LYS A 192 14.92 10.25 10.74
CA LYS A 192 14.36 11.53 11.17
C LYS A 192 14.59 12.58 10.08
N VAL A 193 13.51 13.19 9.58
CA VAL A 193 13.55 14.31 8.62
C VAL A 193 13.63 15.63 9.39
N SER A 194 12.69 15.83 10.32
CA SER A 194 12.61 16.97 11.21
C SER A 194 11.83 16.56 12.47
N GLU A 195 11.53 17.49 13.36
CA GLU A 195 10.65 17.20 14.49
C GLU A 195 9.26 16.77 14.00
N GLY A 196 8.78 15.66 14.53
CA GLY A 196 7.50 15.08 14.15
C GLY A 196 7.40 14.52 12.73
N ARG A 197 8.54 14.34 12.00
CA ARG A 197 8.58 13.73 10.67
C ARG A 197 9.66 12.66 10.58
N VAL A 198 9.27 11.48 10.17
CA VAL A 198 10.13 10.32 9.95
C VAL A 198 9.94 9.82 8.53
N LEU A 199 11.02 9.74 7.76
CA LEU A 199 11.03 9.12 6.44
C LEU A 199 10.90 7.62 6.59
N LEU A 200 9.87 7.01 6.00
CA LEU A 200 9.72 5.55 5.91
C LEU A 200 10.39 5.02 4.65
N VAL A 201 10.19 5.68 3.53
CA VAL A 201 10.82 5.35 2.24
C VAL A 201 10.90 6.59 1.34
N GLU A 202 12.00 6.71 0.63
CA GLU A 202 12.19 7.61 -0.52
C GLU A 202 12.43 6.68 -1.72
N GLY A 203 11.31 6.22 -2.30
CA GLY A 203 11.33 5.27 -3.43
C GLY A 203 11.47 5.97 -4.77
N PRO A 204 11.69 5.23 -5.86
CA PRO A 204 11.83 5.80 -7.20
C PRO A 204 10.51 6.38 -7.74
N LYS A 205 9.36 5.98 -7.19
CA LYS A 205 8.02 6.38 -7.67
C LYS A 205 7.30 7.30 -6.72
N PHE A 206 7.49 7.11 -5.42
CA PHE A 206 6.88 7.95 -4.39
C PHE A 206 7.67 7.90 -3.09
N THR A 207 7.45 8.91 -2.27
CA THR A 207 7.98 9.04 -0.92
C THR A 207 6.86 8.86 0.09
N VAL A 208 7.15 8.16 1.21
CA VAL A 208 6.23 8.05 2.35
C VAL A 208 6.94 8.47 3.62
N GLU A 209 6.29 9.36 4.34
CA GLU A 209 6.70 9.80 5.66
C GLU A 209 5.66 9.43 6.72
N ARG A 210 6.11 9.27 7.96
CA ARG A 210 5.25 9.16 9.14
C ARG A 210 5.36 10.44 9.93
N TRP A 211 4.23 11.06 10.21
CA TRP A 211 4.14 12.33 10.90
C TRP A 211 3.43 12.15 12.25
N SER A 212 3.99 12.74 13.31
CA SER A 212 3.30 12.86 14.61
C SER A 212 2.45 14.12 14.65
N GLY A 213 1.62 14.24 15.69
CA GLY A 213 0.76 15.39 15.94
C GLY A 213 1.50 16.73 15.95
N GLY A 214 0.74 17.80 16.15
CA GLY A 214 1.21 19.19 16.13
C GLY A 214 0.69 19.98 14.93
N THR A 215 1.22 21.19 14.76
CA THR A 215 0.83 22.11 13.69
C THR A 215 1.98 22.34 12.72
N ARG A 216 1.69 22.35 11.41
CA ARG A 216 2.69 22.66 10.37
C ARG A 216 2.02 23.18 9.10
N GLU A 217 2.73 24.06 8.39
CA GLU A 217 2.36 24.42 7.02
C GLU A 217 2.95 23.39 6.05
N VAL A 218 2.09 22.82 5.22
CA VAL A 218 2.49 21.88 4.17
C VAL A 218 2.36 22.59 2.84
N THR A 219 3.42 22.59 2.05
CA THR A 219 3.41 23.19 0.70
C THR A 219 3.79 22.13 -0.32
N MET A 220 2.84 21.77 -1.17
CA MET A 220 3.10 20.86 -2.28
C MET A 220 3.72 21.61 -3.46
N PRO A 221 4.70 21.01 -4.14
CA PRO A 221 5.20 21.54 -5.42
C PRO A 221 4.06 21.64 -6.44
N TYR A 222 4.25 22.52 -7.43
CA TYR A 222 3.30 22.66 -8.53
C TYR A 222 3.05 21.29 -9.19
N ASP A 223 1.79 21.03 -9.52
CA ASP A 223 1.32 19.80 -10.17
C ASP A 223 1.62 18.51 -9.39
N THR A 224 1.73 18.63 -8.08
CA THR A 224 1.98 17.50 -7.19
C THR A 224 0.90 17.41 -6.13
N THR A 225 0.32 16.23 -5.97
CA THR A 225 -0.64 15.93 -4.92
C THR A 225 0.05 15.20 -3.78
N GLY A 226 -0.29 15.56 -2.53
CA GLY A 226 0.06 14.80 -1.33
C GLY A 226 -1.16 14.08 -0.79
N TRP A 227 -0.95 12.89 -0.20
CA TRP A 227 -1.98 12.07 0.46
C TRP A 227 -1.70 12.00 1.95
N LEU A 228 -2.67 12.39 2.77
CA LEU A 228 -2.64 12.24 4.23
C LEU A 228 -3.56 11.10 4.65
N VAL A 229 -3.01 10.12 5.39
CA VAL A 229 -3.76 8.98 5.92
C VAL A 229 -3.62 8.94 7.44
N PRO A 230 -4.65 9.34 8.20
CA PRO A 230 -4.63 9.27 9.66
C PRO A 230 -4.69 7.81 10.13
N VAL A 231 -3.67 7.38 10.89
CA VAL A 231 -3.63 6.06 11.55
C VAL A 231 -4.29 6.17 12.94
N THR A 232 -3.92 7.19 13.72
CA THR A 232 -4.54 7.54 15.02
C THR A 232 -4.69 9.04 15.13
N GLY A 233 -5.44 9.48 16.15
CA GLY A 233 -5.68 10.91 16.43
C GLY A 233 -6.67 11.54 15.47
N SER A 234 -6.80 12.85 15.54
CA SER A 234 -7.70 13.64 14.70
C SER A 234 -7.16 15.05 14.51
N GLY A 235 -7.78 15.82 13.60
CA GLY A 235 -7.35 17.19 13.37
C GLY A 235 -8.04 17.84 12.19
N THR A 236 -7.39 18.86 11.65
CA THR A 236 -7.81 19.54 10.42
C THR A 236 -6.66 19.70 9.47
N PHE A 237 -6.94 19.57 8.17
CA PHE A 237 -6.01 19.91 7.12
C PHE A 237 -6.68 20.97 6.23
N GLY A 238 -6.18 22.21 6.27
CA GLY A 238 -6.98 23.36 5.89
C GLY A 238 -8.26 23.43 6.71
N ASP A 239 -9.39 23.54 6.03
CA ASP A 239 -10.73 23.57 6.66
C ASP A 239 -11.39 22.18 6.75
N VAL A 240 -10.68 21.11 6.35
CA VAL A 240 -11.22 19.75 6.30
C VAL A 240 -10.80 19.00 7.57
N ALA A 241 -11.77 18.55 8.36
CA ALA A 241 -11.53 17.70 9.53
C ALA A 241 -11.22 16.27 9.09
N PHE A 242 -10.38 15.58 9.89
CA PHE A 242 -10.01 14.18 9.65
C PHE A 242 -9.98 13.35 10.94
N LYS A 243 -10.13 12.05 10.79
CA LYS A 243 -10.04 11.01 11.83
C LYS A 243 -9.50 9.71 11.22
N PRO A 244 -9.17 8.68 12.02
CA PRO A 244 -8.82 7.35 11.50
C PRO A 244 -9.88 6.81 10.54
N GLY A 245 -9.44 6.20 9.46
CA GLY A 245 -10.30 5.72 8.38
C GLY A 245 -10.59 6.76 7.28
N ASP A 246 -10.09 7.97 7.41
CA ASP A 246 -10.13 8.98 6.34
C ASP A 246 -8.85 8.94 5.49
N CYS A 247 -8.92 9.53 4.30
CA CYS A 247 -7.76 9.88 3.47
C CYS A 247 -8.03 11.23 2.83
N LEU A 248 -7.06 12.13 2.90
CA LEU A 248 -7.18 13.47 2.33
C LEU A 248 -6.08 13.70 1.31
N THR A 249 -6.38 14.52 0.31
CA THR A 249 -5.36 15.01 -0.63
C THR A 249 -5.13 16.51 -0.43
N VAL A 250 -3.91 16.94 -0.75
CA VAL A 250 -3.51 18.35 -0.79
C VAL A 250 -2.75 18.64 -2.08
N THR A 251 -3.11 19.72 -2.79
CA THR A 251 -2.55 20.10 -4.10
C THR A 251 -1.80 21.42 -4.10
N SER A 252 -1.73 22.11 -2.96
CA SER A 252 -0.98 23.36 -2.80
C SER A 252 -0.65 23.57 -1.32
N SER A 253 -0.58 24.81 -0.84
CA SER A 253 -0.29 25.08 0.58
C SER A 253 -1.53 24.94 1.44
N ALA A 254 -1.39 24.24 2.57
CA ALA A 254 -2.44 24.13 3.59
C ALA A 254 -1.82 23.91 4.97
N ARG A 255 -2.52 24.40 6.01
CA ARG A 255 -2.15 24.19 7.40
C ARG A 255 -2.70 22.87 7.91
N LEU A 256 -1.82 22.01 8.41
CA LEU A 256 -2.17 20.80 9.13
C LEU A 256 -2.13 21.11 10.63
N THR A 257 -3.20 20.77 11.35
CA THR A 257 -3.25 20.78 12.82
C THR A 257 -3.78 19.44 13.30
N ALA A 258 -2.97 18.70 14.03
CA ALA A 258 -3.30 17.35 14.48
C ALA A 258 -3.13 17.24 16.00
N SER A 259 -3.96 16.41 16.64
CA SER A 259 -3.87 16.12 18.08
C SER A 259 -2.51 15.52 18.45
N ASP A 260 -2.09 15.66 19.70
CA ASP A 260 -0.75 15.23 20.15
C ASP A 260 -0.53 13.70 20.01
N ASP A 261 -1.60 12.92 20.05
CA ASP A 261 -1.60 11.46 19.85
C ASP A 261 -1.72 11.03 18.39
N ALA A 262 -1.73 11.99 17.46
CA ALA A 262 -1.88 11.68 16.05
C ALA A 262 -0.63 10.99 15.49
N ASP A 263 -0.91 9.95 14.72
CA ASP A 263 0.03 9.21 13.89
C ASP A 263 -0.51 9.19 12.46
N LEU A 264 0.22 9.78 11.54
CA LEU A 264 -0.25 10.07 10.19
C LEU A 264 0.76 9.51 9.18
N LEU A 265 0.28 8.91 8.09
CA LEU A 265 1.10 8.72 6.91
C LEU A 265 0.91 9.90 5.97
N PHE A 266 1.99 10.34 5.36
CA PHE A 266 1.97 11.34 4.30
C PHE A 266 2.77 10.83 3.09
N ALA A 267 2.10 10.70 1.95
CA ALA A 267 2.69 10.17 0.73
C ALA A 267 2.57 11.17 -0.43
N TYR A 268 3.54 11.14 -1.36
CA TYR A 268 3.54 11.98 -2.54
C TYR A 268 4.41 11.38 -3.67
N PRO A 269 4.07 11.61 -4.96
CA PRO A 269 4.72 10.97 -6.10
C PRO A 269 6.05 11.63 -6.50
N LEU A 270 6.94 11.82 -5.54
CA LEU A 270 8.27 12.39 -5.76
C LEU A 270 9.33 11.50 -5.12
N GLY A 271 10.44 11.33 -5.80
CA GLY A 271 11.64 10.70 -5.27
C GLY A 271 12.52 11.65 -4.45
N HIS A 272 11.96 12.74 -3.91
CA HIS A 272 12.65 13.66 -3.00
C HIS A 272 11.64 14.28 -2.03
N ARG A 273 12.16 14.75 -0.89
CA ARG A 273 11.33 15.23 0.22
C ARG A 273 10.74 16.61 -0.04
N ILE A 274 9.50 16.80 0.41
CA ILE A 274 8.88 18.11 0.48
C ILE A 274 9.37 18.89 1.71
N GLU A 275 9.32 20.21 1.65
CA GLU A 275 9.55 21.08 2.78
C GLU A 275 8.26 21.38 3.54
N THR A 276 8.35 21.49 4.85
CA THR A 276 7.25 21.96 5.72
C THR A 276 7.78 23.04 6.64
N ALA A 277 6.95 24.02 6.99
CA ALA A 277 7.24 25.04 7.99
C ALA A 277 6.41 24.80 9.26
N PRO A 278 6.90 25.18 10.45
CA PRO A 278 6.18 25.09 11.72
C PRO A 278 4.94 26.01 11.77
#